data_3458affcb72c09e698ef16aefeeb0776
#
_entry.id   3458affcb72c09e698ef16aefeeb0776
#
_cell.length_a   1.000
_cell.length_b   1.000
_cell.length_c   1.000
_cell.angle_alpha   90.00
_cell.angle_beta   90.00
_cell.angle_gamma   90.00
#
_symmetry.space_group_name_H-M   'P 1'
#
loop_
_entity.id
_entity.type
_entity.pdbx_description
1 polymer ?
#
loop_
_entity_poly.entity_id
_entity_poly.type
_entity_poly.pdbx_seq_one_letter_code
_entity_poly.pdbx_strand_id
1 'polypeptide(L)'
;MIDTLIENIKKKINLSLDETEQLFDKIFNGEVDTSSLTSLLDALDKKGETPDELAGATTSMRKNSKSIDVNHNQVIDCCGTGGLGKKMINVSTSVSFVLAAAGLKVAKHGNRTATGKSGSADFLEAAGINLNESSKYFSDSLDKIGLGFLFAQNHHPGMKYVMEARRILGKKTIFNLLGPLSNPAGANIQSIGVFHGKWIKPVGEALRNLNCKAAAIFHSDDGLDEISFSSKTQLIELSKSELITHEIDPKAFNIKSKNLSDLEIDSPQDSVRKVIDSFENKFLPGKEIISLNAAPALKISSVVDNFEDGYDLAYELISSGKALEKFDEFINCLLYTTDAADEDLRVD
;
A
#
# COMPACT_ATOMS: atom_id res chain seq x y z
N MET A 1 20.78 20.86 -17.35
CA MET A 1 20.70 20.19 -16.03
C MET A 1 20.02 18.82 -16.15
N ILE A 2 18.77 18.72 -16.65
CA ILE A 2 18.05 17.41 -16.78
C ILE A 2 18.83 16.45 -17.68
N ASP A 3 19.25 16.88 -18.87
CA ASP A 3 20.04 16.06 -19.81
C ASP A 3 21.34 15.54 -19.17
N THR A 4 22.00 16.38 -18.37
CA THR A 4 23.22 15.98 -17.66
C THR A 4 22.93 14.87 -16.64
N LEU A 5 21.82 14.95 -15.90
CA LEU A 5 21.39 13.92 -14.95
C LEU A 5 21.02 12.62 -15.66
N ILE A 6 20.30 12.71 -16.79
CA ILE A 6 19.98 11.55 -17.62
C ILE A 6 21.26 10.86 -18.12
N GLU A 7 22.23 11.62 -18.61
CA GLU A 7 23.50 11.06 -19.07
C GLU A 7 24.32 10.43 -17.93
N ASN A 8 24.28 11.01 -16.74
CA ASN A 8 24.89 10.41 -15.54
C ASN A 8 24.25 9.05 -15.21
N ILE A 9 22.92 8.99 -15.18
CA ILE A 9 22.20 7.76 -14.91
C ILE A 9 22.48 6.69 -15.97
N LYS A 10 22.55 7.07 -17.26
CA LYS A 10 22.95 6.14 -18.34
C LYS A 10 24.36 5.58 -18.16
N LYS A 11 25.26 6.35 -17.57
CA LYS A 11 26.61 5.92 -17.18
C LYS A 11 26.64 5.15 -15.85
N LYS A 12 25.48 4.79 -15.31
CA LYS A 12 25.30 4.11 -14.02
C LYS A 12 25.80 4.92 -12.80
N ILE A 13 25.84 6.24 -12.91
CA ILE A 13 26.12 7.14 -11.79
C ILE A 13 24.82 7.31 -11.00
N ASN A 14 24.88 7.04 -9.71
CA ASN A 14 23.75 7.22 -8.80
C ASN A 14 23.54 8.71 -8.50
N LEU A 15 22.29 9.10 -8.37
CA LEU A 15 21.94 10.42 -7.84
C LEU A 15 21.88 10.36 -6.32
N SER A 16 22.28 11.47 -5.69
CA SER A 16 22.03 11.69 -4.27
C SER A 16 20.52 11.90 -4.02
N LEU A 17 20.12 11.81 -2.76
CA LEU A 17 18.75 12.11 -2.33
C LEU A 17 18.32 13.51 -2.80
N ASP A 18 19.15 14.53 -2.55
CA ASP A 18 18.83 15.93 -2.90
C ASP A 18 18.74 16.16 -4.42
N GLU A 19 19.65 15.58 -5.21
CA GLU A 19 19.59 15.66 -6.68
C GLU A 19 18.33 15.00 -7.21
N THR A 20 17.93 13.88 -6.62
CA THR A 20 16.72 13.15 -7.01
C THR A 20 15.46 13.93 -6.60
N GLU A 21 15.41 14.50 -5.40
CA GLU A 21 14.29 15.34 -4.98
C GLU A 21 14.09 16.51 -5.94
N GLN A 22 15.16 17.25 -6.26
CA GLN A 22 15.10 18.39 -7.18
C GLN A 22 14.67 17.98 -8.60
N LEU A 23 15.12 16.83 -9.08
CA LEU A 23 14.72 16.29 -10.38
C LEU A 23 13.22 15.93 -10.40
N PHE A 24 12.74 15.25 -9.36
CA PHE A 24 11.34 14.84 -9.26
C PHE A 24 10.41 16.03 -8.99
N ASP A 25 10.85 17.08 -8.29
CA ASP A 25 10.11 18.34 -8.19
C ASP A 25 9.81 18.93 -9.57
N LYS A 26 10.80 18.93 -10.47
CA LYS A 26 10.58 19.39 -11.86
C LYS A 26 9.62 18.50 -12.62
N ILE A 27 9.69 17.17 -12.42
CA ILE A 27 8.76 16.23 -13.06
C ILE A 27 7.33 16.49 -12.60
N PHE A 28 7.10 16.62 -11.30
CA PHE A 28 5.75 16.83 -10.75
C PHE A 28 5.18 18.22 -11.04
N ASN A 29 6.04 19.20 -11.37
CA ASN A 29 5.65 20.53 -11.84
C ASN A 29 5.41 20.57 -13.37
N GLY A 30 5.69 19.50 -14.11
CA GLY A 30 5.51 19.41 -15.55
C GLY A 30 6.61 20.14 -16.36
N GLU A 31 7.77 20.34 -15.76
CA GLU A 31 8.92 21.03 -16.38
C GLU A 31 9.79 20.06 -17.21
N VAL A 32 9.48 18.77 -17.23
CA VAL A 32 10.21 17.74 -17.99
C VAL A 32 9.31 17.22 -19.10
N ASP A 33 9.74 17.31 -20.34
CA ASP A 33 9.00 16.79 -21.48
C ASP A 33 8.91 15.26 -21.46
N THR A 34 7.89 14.72 -22.15
CA THR A 34 7.60 13.29 -22.15
C THR A 34 8.75 12.43 -22.68
N SER A 35 9.51 12.90 -23.68
CA SER A 35 10.63 12.16 -24.26
C SER A 35 11.79 12.03 -23.26
N SER A 36 12.18 13.16 -22.65
CA SER A 36 13.20 13.21 -21.62
C SER A 36 12.82 12.37 -20.41
N LEU A 37 11.55 12.45 -19.96
CA LEU A 37 11.05 11.64 -18.86
C LEU A 37 11.04 10.14 -19.20
N THR A 38 10.64 9.77 -20.41
CA THR A 38 10.69 8.37 -20.87
C THR A 38 12.12 7.83 -20.83
N SER A 39 13.09 8.62 -21.36
CA SER A 39 14.52 8.25 -21.34
C SER A 39 15.07 8.14 -19.91
N LEU A 40 14.67 9.03 -19.02
CA LEU A 40 15.06 9.03 -17.61
C LEU A 40 14.57 7.76 -16.91
N LEU A 41 13.28 7.44 -17.02
CA LEU A 41 12.68 6.29 -16.37
C LEU A 41 13.26 4.96 -16.89
N ASP A 42 13.53 4.87 -18.20
CA ASP A 42 14.21 3.71 -18.80
C ASP A 42 15.66 3.54 -18.30
N ALA A 43 16.38 4.67 -18.15
CA ALA A 43 17.74 4.66 -17.65
C ALA A 43 17.81 4.29 -16.15
N LEU A 44 16.89 4.79 -15.32
CA LEU A 44 16.78 4.42 -13.90
C LEU A 44 16.52 2.93 -13.73
N ASP A 45 15.54 2.37 -14.45
CA ASP A 45 15.23 0.93 -14.40
C ASP A 45 16.42 0.07 -14.86
N LYS A 46 17.11 0.45 -15.93
CA LYS A 46 18.30 -0.25 -16.43
C LYS A 46 19.50 -0.17 -15.49
N LYS A 47 19.64 0.93 -14.77
CA LYS A 47 20.67 1.11 -13.74
C LYS A 47 20.33 0.33 -12.48
N GLY A 48 19.06 0.31 -12.10
CA GLY A 48 18.54 -0.05 -10.80
C GLY A 48 18.51 1.15 -9.86
N GLU A 49 17.35 1.43 -9.29
CA GLU A 49 17.16 2.55 -8.37
C GLU A 49 17.84 2.26 -7.02
N THR A 50 18.48 3.29 -6.46
CA THR A 50 19.14 3.22 -5.15
C THR A 50 18.18 3.65 -4.03
N PRO A 51 18.50 3.33 -2.75
CA PRO A 51 17.72 3.82 -1.61
C PRO A 51 17.62 5.34 -1.55
N ASP A 52 18.67 6.08 -1.89
CA ASP A 52 18.67 7.54 -1.90
C ASP A 52 17.80 8.09 -3.03
N GLU A 53 17.82 7.47 -4.20
CA GLU A 53 16.95 7.84 -5.31
C GLU A 53 15.48 7.55 -4.98
N LEU A 54 15.17 6.43 -4.33
CA LEU A 54 13.82 6.14 -3.83
C LEU A 54 13.39 7.16 -2.78
N ALA A 55 14.27 7.50 -1.84
CA ALA A 55 13.96 8.47 -0.78
C ALA A 55 13.75 9.88 -1.34
N GLY A 56 14.63 10.37 -2.21
CA GLY A 56 14.51 11.68 -2.83
C GLY A 56 13.24 11.83 -3.69
N ALA A 57 12.96 10.83 -4.53
CA ALA A 57 11.74 10.81 -5.34
C ALA A 57 10.47 10.76 -4.45
N THR A 58 10.51 10.01 -3.34
CA THR A 58 9.41 9.96 -2.37
C THR A 58 9.21 11.29 -1.67
N THR A 59 10.29 11.95 -1.23
CA THR A 59 10.25 13.28 -0.59
C THR A 59 9.57 14.29 -1.51
N SER A 60 9.98 14.34 -2.78
CA SER A 60 9.34 15.19 -3.77
C SER A 60 7.87 14.83 -4.00
N MET A 61 7.53 13.54 -4.11
CA MET A 61 6.15 13.10 -4.32
C MET A 61 5.23 13.47 -3.15
N ARG A 62 5.70 13.34 -1.90
CA ARG A 62 4.97 13.77 -0.70
C ARG A 62 4.78 15.30 -0.66
N LYS A 63 5.83 16.06 -0.95
CA LYS A 63 5.81 17.53 -1.00
C LYS A 63 4.82 18.07 -2.04
N ASN A 64 4.70 17.40 -3.17
CA ASN A 64 3.80 17.77 -4.26
C ASN A 64 2.42 17.08 -4.16
N SER A 65 2.13 16.40 -3.05
CA SER A 65 0.83 15.80 -2.80
C SER A 65 -0.13 16.76 -2.11
N LYS A 66 -1.44 16.47 -2.24
CA LYS A 66 -2.45 17.04 -1.36
C LYS A 66 -2.45 16.26 -0.05
N SER A 67 -1.62 16.69 0.90
CA SER A 67 -1.51 16.06 2.22
C SER A 67 -2.79 16.20 3.03
N ILE A 68 -2.96 15.29 3.97
CA ILE A 68 -4.01 15.36 5.00
C ILE A 68 -3.33 15.33 6.36
N ASP A 69 -3.63 16.31 7.18
CA ASP A 69 -3.17 16.33 8.56
C ASP A 69 -3.96 15.33 9.40
N VAL A 70 -3.24 14.48 10.11
CA VAL A 70 -3.80 13.50 11.04
C VAL A 70 -3.25 13.77 12.44
N ASN A 71 -4.13 13.82 13.43
CA ASN A 71 -3.75 14.10 14.81
C ASN A 71 -3.51 12.80 15.60
N HIS A 72 -2.67 11.90 15.04
CA HIS A 72 -2.32 10.64 15.66
C HIS A 72 -0.81 10.40 15.61
N ASN A 73 -0.21 10.03 16.76
CA ASN A 73 1.23 9.78 16.86
C ASN A 73 1.71 8.53 16.09
N GLN A 74 0.80 7.61 15.81
CA GLN A 74 1.06 6.39 15.07
C GLN A 74 -0.08 6.17 14.07
N VAL A 75 0.30 6.11 12.81
CA VAL A 75 -0.60 5.82 11.70
C VAL A 75 0.07 4.77 10.83
N ILE A 76 -0.63 3.69 10.56
CA ILE A 76 -0.13 2.60 9.72
C ILE A 76 -0.76 2.65 8.32
N ASP A 77 0.05 2.35 7.31
CA ASP A 77 -0.41 1.96 5.98
C ASP A 77 -0.02 0.51 5.68
N CYS A 78 -0.90 -0.22 5.03
CA CYS A 78 -0.63 -1.55 4.51
C CYS A 78 -0.96 -1.58 3.01
N CYS A 79 0.05 -1.68 2.17
CA CYS A 79 -0.15 -1.70 0.72
C CYS A 79 0.96 -2.48 0.02
N GLY A 80 0.73 -2.84 -1.24
CA GLY A 80 1.72 -3.46 -2.10
C GLY A 80 2.09 -2.57 -3.28
N THR A 81 3.21 -2.87 -3.90
CA THR A 81 3.65 -2.21 -5.14
C THR A 81 2.85 -2.64 -6.37
N GLY A 82 1.88 -3.52 -6.21
CA GLY A 82 1.17 -4.18 -7.29
C GLY A 82 2.01 -5.30 -7.90
N GLY A 83 1.55 -6.52 -7.69
CA GLY A 83 2.28 -7.73 -8.05
C GLY A 83 2.29 -8.06 -9.53
N LEU A 84 2.48 -9.32 -9.83
CA LEU A 84 2.60 -9.89 -11.17
C LEU A 84 1.25 -10.09 -11.91
N GLY A 85 0.25 -9.23 -11.63
CA GLY A 85 -1.07 -9.35 -12.25
C GLY A 85 -1.89 -10.54 -11.74
N LYS A 86 -1.56 -11.07 -10.56
CA LYS A 86 -2.33 -12.14 -9.94
C LYS A 86 -3.74 -11.64 -9.61
N LYS A 87 -4.72 -12.43 -9.97
CA LYS A 87 -6.14 -12.11 -9.85
C LYS A 87 -6.65 -12.65 -8.51
N MET A 88 -6.13 -12.12 -7.41
CA MET A 88 -6.47 -12.58 -6.06
C MET A 88 -7.34 -11.55 -5.32
N ILE A 89 -8.00 -12.02 -4.26
CA ILE A 89 -8.73 -11.15 -3.34
C ILE A 89 -7.84 -9.97 -2.88
N ASN A 90 -8.46 -8.87 -2.49
CA ASN A 90 -7.75 -7.67 -2.04
C ASN A 90 -7.20 -7.85 -0.62
N VAL A 91 -6.09 -8.62 -0.47
CA VAL A 91 -5.52 -9.02 0.81
C VAL A 91 -5.17 -7.79 1.66
N SER A 92 -4.32 -6.88 1.15
CA SER A 92 -3.89 -5.71 1.93
C SER A 92 -5.04 -4.77 2.29
N THR A 93 -6.12 -4.69 1.47
CA THR A 93 -7.33 -3.94 1.83
C THR A 93 -8.09 -4.63 2.96
N SER A 94 -8.20 -5.95 2.92
CA SER A 94 -8.83 -6.74 3.99
C SER A 94 -8.05 -6.66 5.30
N VAL A 95 -6.72 -6.68 5.23
CA VAL A 95 -5.82 -6.47 6.38
C VAL A 95 -6.13 -5.14 7.08
N SER A 96 -6.46 -4.07 6.36
CA SER A 96 -6.75 -2.78 6.99
C SER A 96 -7.92 -2.82 7.96
N PHE A 97 -8.95 -3.64 7.71
CA PHE A 97 -10.07 -3.84 8.63
C PHE A 97 -9.67 -4.63 9.88
N VAL A 98 -8.79 -5.63 9.73
CA VAL A 98 -8.25 -6.40 10.85
C VAL A 98 -7.40 -5.50 11.76
N LEU A 99 -6.56 -4.64 11.18
CA LEU A 99 -5.73 -3.70 11.93
C LEU A 99 -6.57 -2.65 12.67
N ALA A 100 -7.63 -2.15 12.05
CA ALA A 100 -8.60 -1.27 12.70
C ALA A 100 -9.33 -1.98 13.86
N ALA A 101 -9.69 -3.26 13.67
CA ALA A 101 -10.29 -4.09 14.73
C ALA A 101 -9.32 -4.35 15.90
N ALA A 102 -8.00 -4.33 15.64
CA ALA A 102 -6.96 -4.39 16.66
C ALA A 102 -6.72 -3.03 17.37
N GLY A 103 -7.47 -1.96 17.01
CA GLY A 103 -7.39 -0.63 17.61
C GLY A 103 -6.34 0.29 16.99
N LEU A 104 -5.73 -0.08 15.87
CA LEU A 104 -4.77 0.75 15.16
C LEU A 104 -5.47 1.83 14.32
N LYS A 105 -4.75 2.93 14.06
CA LYS A 105 -5.18 3.97 13.13
C LYS A 105 -4.56 3.69 11.76
N VAL A 106 -5.41 3.28 10.83
CA VAL A 106 -5.02 2.83 9.49
C VAL A 106 -5.35 3.89 8.44
N ALA A 107 -4.34 4.52 7.85
CA ALA A 107 -4.48 5.42 6.72
C ALA A 107 -4.15 4.66 5.43
N LYS A 108 -5.12 3.92 4.89
CA LYS A 108 -4.88 3.08 3.72
C LYS A 108 -4.74 3.90 2.45
N HIS A 109 -3.53 3.96 1.91
CA HIS A 109 -3.30 4.52 0.58
C HIS A 109 -3.55 3.46 -0.50
N GLY A 110 -4.32 3.82 -1.52
CA GLY A 110 -4.68 2.84 -2.54
C GLY A 110 -5.08 3.46 -3.88
N ASN A 111 -5.19 2.60 -4.89
CA ASN A 111 -5.53 3.00 -6.24
C ASN A 111 -6.37 1.92 -6.95
N ARG A 112 -6.88 2.25 -8.14
CA ARG A 112 -7.41 1.25 -9.08
C ARG A 112 -6.27 0.39 -9.62
N THR A 113 -6.62 -0.84 -10.01
CA THR A 113 -5.65 -1.73 -10.63
C THR A 113 -5.25 -1.24 -12.02
N ALA A 114 -3.97 -1.38 -12.37
CA ALA A 114 -3.50 -1.13 -13.73
C ALA A 114 -3.51 -2.41 -14.60
N THR A 115 -3.39 -3.58 -13.99
CA THR A 115 -3.18 -4.85 -14.72
C THR A 115 -3.95 -6.04 -14.15
N GLY A 116 -4.47 -5.94 -12.92
CA GLY A 116 -5.21 -7.01 -12.24
C GLY A 116 -6.71 -6.96 -12.49
N LYS A 117 -7.48 -7.71 -11.69
CA LYS A 117 -8.94 -7.70 -11.71
C LYS A 117 -9.55 -6.71 -10.72
N SER A 118 -8.86 -6.41 -9.62
CA SER A 118 -9.33 -5.53 -8.56
C SER A 118 -8.15 -4.87 -7.85
N GLY A 119 -8.09 -3.53 -7.85
CA GLY A 119 -7.27 -2.75 -6.94
C GLY A 119 -8.07 -2.39 -5.67
N SER A 120 -7.43 -1.75 -4.71
CA SER A 120 -8.11 -1.36 -3.46
C SER A 120 -9.28 -0.40 -3.68
N ALA A 121 -9.14 0.53 -4.63
CA ALA A 121 -10.21 1.45 -5.00
C ALA A 121 -11.37 0.71 -5.70
N ASP A 122 -11.07 -0.19 -6.65
CA ASP A 122 -12.10 -1.00 -7.33
C ASP A 122 -12.90 -1.86 -6.34
N PHE A 123 -12.21 -2.44 -5.33
CA PHE A 123 -12.83 -3.21 -4.26
C PHE A 123 -13.81 -2.35 -3.42
N LEU A 124 -13.37 -1.17 -2.99
CA LEU A 124 -14.18 -0.29 -2.15
C LEU A 124 -15.40 0.27 -2.92
N GLU A 125 -15.22 0.64 -4.19
CA GLU A 125 -16.36 1.02 -5.06
C GLU A 125 -17.35 -0.14 -5.24
N ALA A 126 -16.86 -1.37 -5.44
CA ALA A 126 -17.71 -2.56 -5.53
C ALA A 126 -18.43 -2.88 -4.21
N ALA A 127 -17.87 -2.46 -3.08
CA ALA A 127 -18.50 -2.52 -1.75
C ALA A 127 -19.47 -1.35 -1.49
N GLY A 128 -19.65 -0.41 -2.44
CA GLY A 128 -20.60 0.69 -2.36
C GLY A 128 -20.01 2.01 -1.88
N ILE A 129 -18.70 2.14 -1.74
CA ILE A 129 -18.04 3.36 -1.24
C ILE A 129 -17.83 4.36 -2.38
N ASN A 130 -18.21 5.62 -2.16
CA ASN A 130 -17.89 6.74 -3.04
C ASN A 130 -16.48 7.27 -2.73
N LEU A 131 -15.53 7.05 -3.64
CA LEU A 131 -14.13 7.46 -3.47
C LEU A 131 -13.87 8.96 -3.72
N ASN A 132 -14.87 9.72 -4.15
CA ASN A 132 -14.75 11.15 -4.42
C ASN A 132 -15.03 12.02 -3.17
N GLU A 133 -15.18 11.40 -2.02
CA GLU A 133 -15.44 12.06 -0.75
C GLU A 133 -14.28 12.98 -0.32
N SER A 134 -14.61 13.99 0.48
CA SER A 134 -13.66 15.01 0.90
C SER A 134 -12.64 14.47 1.93
N SER A 135 -11.54 15.21 2.10
CA SER A 135 -10.54 14.94 3.14
C SER A 135 -11.12 14.91 4.57
N LYS A 136 -12.24 15.61 4.81
CA LYS A 136 -12.95 15.57 6.09
C LYS A 136 -13.48 14.16 6.40
N TYR A 137 -14.06 13.48 5.41
CA TYR A 137 -14.56 12.11 5.61
C TYR A 137 -13.44 11.13 5.94
N PHE A 138 -12.26 11.31 5.35
CA PHE A 138 -11.10 10.52 5.71
C PHE A 138 -10.76 10.70 7.20
N SER A 139 -10.65 11.94 7.68
CA SER A 139 -10.30 12.23 9.07
C SER A 139 -11.38 11.72 10.04
N ASP A 140 -12.65 11.96 9.74
CA ASP A 140 -13.78 11.49 10.55
C ASP A 140 -13.82 9.96 10.63
N SER A 141 -13.58 9.27 9.52
CA SER A 141 -13.53 7.81 9.47
C SER A 141 -12.33 7.26 10.23
N LEU A 142 -11.15 7.87 10.08
CA LEU A 142 -9.94 7.49 10.81
C LEU A 142 -10.13 7.66 12.33
N ASP A 143 -10.77 8.75 12.76
CA ASP A 143 -11.01 9.04 14.18
C ASP A 143 -12.05 8.08 14.78
N LYS A 144 -13.18 7.89 14.11
CA LYS A 144 -14.33 7.12 14.63
C LYS A 144 -14.15 5.63 14.53
N ILE A 145 -13.67 5.15 13.36
CA ILE A 145 -13.59 3.72 13.02
C ILE A 145 -12.18 3.17 13.19
N GLY A 146 -11.16 4.03 13.09
CA GLY A 146 -9.75 3.65 13.05
C GLY A 146 -9.23 3.37 11.63
N LEU A 147 -10.04 3.58 10.59
CA LEU A 147 -9.67 3.35 9.19
C LEU A 147 -10.11 4.52 8.31
N GLY A 148 -9.19 5.04 7.50
CA GLY A 148 -9.49 5.98 6.43
C GLY A 148 -8.84 5.51 5.12
N PHE A 149 -9.50 5.76 3.97
CA PHE A 149 -8.98 5.41 2.65
C PHE A 149 -8.57 6.67 1.88
N LEU A 150 -7.35 6.65 1.34
CA LEU A 150 -6.74 7.71 0.55
C LEU A 150 -6.63 7.26 -0.90
N PHE A 151 -7.54 7.74 -1.75
CA PHE A 151 -7.51 7.43 -3.16
C PHE A 151 -6.39 8.21 -3.85
N ALA A 152 -5.37 7.51 -4.35
CA ALA A 152 -4.14 8.10 -4.85
C ALA A 152 -4.35 9.18 -5.93
N GLN A 153 -5.36 9.05 -6.79
CA GLN A 153 -5.65 10.02 -7.84
C GLN A 153 -6.09 11.39 -7.29
N ASN A 154 -6.72 11.41 -6.11
CA ASN A 154 -7.17 12.65 -5.47
C ASN A 154 -6.01 13.40 -4.82
N HIS A 155 -4.93 12.69 -4.46
CA HIS A 155 -3.84 13.22 -3.65
C HIS A 155 -2.55 13.54 -4.44
N HIS A 156 -2.33 12.94 -5.61
CA HIS A 156 -1.09 13.10 -6.36
C HIS A 156 -1.32 13.77 -7.74
N PRO A 157 -1.65 15.08 -7.78
CA PRO A 157 -1.98 15.76 -9.03
C PRO A 157 -0.81 15.81 -10.02
N GLY A 158 0.44 15.78 -9.55
CA GLY A 158 1.65 15.76 -10.38
C GLY A 158 1.78 14.49 -11.24
N MET A 159 1.10 13.39 -10.86
CA MET A 159 1.14 12.15 -11.63
C MET A 159 0.60 12.29 -13.05
N LYS A 160 -0.25 13.30 -13.33
CA LYS A 160 -0.73 13.58 -14.69
C LYS A 160 0.40 13.80 -15.71
N TYR A 161 1.54 14.37 -15.25
CA TYR A 161 2.71 14.61 -16.11
C TYR A 161 3.54 13.35 -16.38
N VAL A 162 3.31 12.28 -15.60
CA VAL A 162 4.09 11.04 -15.62
C VAL A 162 3.39 9.94 -16.44
N MET A 163 2.07 9.98 -16.50
CA MET A 163 1.25 8.90 -17.05
C MET A 163 1.60 8.54 -18.50
N GLU A 164 1.85 9.53 -19.36
CA GLU A 164 2.15 9.29 -20.77
C GLU A 164 3.50 8.59 -20.95
N ALA A 165 4.56 9.03 -20.26
CA ALA A 165 5.87 8.38 -20.30
C ALA A 165 5.79 6.92 -19.81
N ARG A 166 5.02 6.66 -18.75
CA ARG A 166 4.78 5.30 -18.25
C ARG A 166 4.02 4.44 -19.26
N ARG A 167 3.02 5.02 -19.96
CA ARG A 167 2.26 4.34 -21.01
C ARG A 167 3.15 3.95 -22.19
N ILE A 168 4.05 4.85 -22.62
CA ILE A 168 5.01 4.59 -23.70
C ILE A 168 5.97 3.45 -23.32
N LEU A 169 6.48 3.43 -22.07
CA LEU A 169 7.39 2.40 -21.60
C LEU A 169 6.72 1.03 -21.45
N GLY A 170 5.46 0.96 -21.09
CA GLY A 170 4.69 -0.28 -20.93
C GLY A 170 5.27 -1.27 -19.91
N LYS A 171 6.15 -0.80 -19.02
CA LYS A 171 6.82 -1.62 -18.00
C LYS A 171 6.77 -0.96 -16.63
N LYS A 172 7.18 -1.69 -15.59
CA LYS A 172 7.35 -1.14 -14.24
C LYS A 172 8.49 -0.10 -14.23
N THR A 173 8.32 0.93 -13.42
CA THR A 173 9.28 2.03 -13.24
C THR A 173 9.38 2.35 -11.76
N ILE A 174 10.27 3.26 -11.36
CA ILE A 174 10.37 3.77 -9.98
C ILE A 174 9.00 4.13 -9.37
N PHE A 175 8.06 4.64 -10.16
CA PHE A 175 6.70 5.00 -9.70
C PHE A 175 5.89 3.81 -9.15
N ASN A 176 6.25 2.58 -9.50
CA ASN A 176 5.62 1.41 -8.89
C ASN A 176 6.09 1.19 -7.44
N LEU A 177 7.31 1.65 -7.11
CA LEU A 177 7.85 1.60 -5.76
C LEU A 177 7.42 2.82 -4.92
N LEU A 178 7.26 3.99 -5.55
CA LEU A 178 6.92 5.22 -4.84
C LEU A 178 5.51 5.23 -4.27
N GLY A 179 4.55 4.51 -4.89
CA GLY A 179 3.15 4.49 -4.45
C GLY A 179 3.01 4.19 -2.94
N PRO A 180 3.52 3.05 -2.47
CA PRO A 180 3.50 2.71 -1.04
C PRO A 180 4.24 3.70 -0.14
N LEU A 181 5.32 4.30 -0.64
CA LEU A 181 6.16 5.22 0.13
C LEU A 181 5.55 6.62 0.30
N SER A 182 4.54 6.97 -0.52
CA SER A 182 4.05 8.36 -0.65
C SER A 182 2.66 8.57 -0.04
N ASN A 183 2.38 7.94 1.10
CA ASN A 183 1.11 8.09 1.78
C ASN A 183 0.83 9.56 2.16
N PRO A 184 -0.30 10.14 1.70
CA PRO A 184 -0.61 11.57 1.92
C PRO A 184 -0.91 11.95 3.38
N ALA A 185 -1.25 10.98 4.24
CA ALA A 185 -1.45 11.18 5.68
C ALA A 185 -0.13 11.05 6.47
N GLY A 186 1.01 10.88 5.79
CA GLY A 186 2.30 10.76 6.46
C GLY A 186 2.42 9.50 7.33
N ALA A 187 1.79 8.38 6.94
CA ALA A 187 1.87 7.12 7.68
C ALA A 187 3.32 6.80 8.07
N ASN A 188 3.57 6.70 9.37
CA ASN A 188 4.90 6.49 9.93
C ASN A 188 5.19 5.04 10.32
N ILE A 189 4.22 4.15 10.13
CA ILE A 189 4.36 2.69 10.20
C ILE A 189 3.87 2.12 8.88
N GLN A 190 4.64 1.22 8.25
CA GLN A 190 4.31 0.73 6.91
C GLN A 190 4.53 -0.78 6.75
N SER A 191 3.52 -1.49 6.24
CA SER A 191 3.60 -2.89 5.84
C SER A 191 3.50 -2.98 4.33
N ILE A 192 4.60 -3.31 3.65
CA ILE A 192 4.75 -3.16 2.20
C ILE A 192 5.13 -4.48 1.54
N GLY A 193 4.25 -4.99 0.67
CA GLY A 193 4.62 -6.03 -0.26
C GLY A 193 5.29 -5.47 -1.52
N VAL A 194 6.42 -6.05 -1.92
CA VAL A 194 7.15 -5.63 -3.13
C VAL A 194 7.06 -6.68 -4.23
N PHE A 195 6.93 -6.23 -5.48
CA PHE A 195 6.73 -7.10 -6.63
C PHE A 195 7.93 -7.98 -7.00
N HIS A 196 9.08 -7.79 -6.37
CA HIS A 196 10.28 -8.61 -6.57
C HIS A 196 11.21 -8.48 -5.36
N GLY A 197 11.78 -9.61 -4.91
CA GLY A 197 12.63 -9.69 -3.71
C GLY A 197 13.85 -8.75 -3.69
N LYS A 198 14.39 -8.38 -4.86
CA LYS A 198 15.48 -7.40 -4.97
C LYS A 198 15.15 -6.04 -4.34
N TRP A 199 13.84 -5.71 -4.21
CA TRP A 199 13.38 -4.42 -3.68
C TRP A 199 13.17 -4.39 -2.17
N ILE A 200 13.20 -5.54 -1.49
CA ILE A 200 12.98 -5.61 -0.03
C ILE A 200 13.99 -4.70 0.69
N LYS A 201 15.29 -4.88 0.42
CA LYS A 201 16.34 -4.11 1.08
C LYS A 201 16.39 -2.64 0.63
N PRO A 202 16.38 -2.29 -0.67
CA PRO A 202 16.37 -0.89 -1.11
C PRO A 202 15.20 -0.08 -0.57
N VAL A 203 13.98 -0.66 -0.52
CA VAL A 203 12.80 0.00 0.05
C VAL A 203 12.94 0.18 1.57
N GLY A 204 13.47 -0.82 2.29
CA GLY A 204 13.74 -0.71 3.72
C GLY A 204 14.76 0.39 4.05
N GLU A 205 15.84 0.49 3.28
CA GLU A 205 16.85 1.54 3.42
C GLU A 205 16.28 2.93 3.07
N ALA A 206 15.44 3.04 2.03
CA ALA A 206 14.77 4.28 1.68
C ALA A 206 13.82 4.74 2.79
N LEU A 207 13.03 3.83 3.39
CA LEU A 207 12.17 4.15 4.52
C LEU A 207 12.97 4.61 5.75
N ARG A 208 14.12 4.00 6.01
CA ARG A 208 15.04 4.46 7.06
C ARG A 208 15.53 5.89 6.79
N ASN A 209 15.95 6.19 5.55
CA ASN A 209 16.37 7.54 5.14
C ASN A 209 15.23 8.56 5.23
N LEU A 210 13.98 8.12 5.08
CA LEU A 210 12.76 8.92 5.24
C LEU A 210 12.29 9.03 6.71
N ASN A 211 13.07 8.53 7.68
CA ASN A 211 12.74 8.51 9.11
C ASN A 211 11.41 7.81 9.42
N CYS A 212 11.06 6.77 8.67
CA CYS A 212 9.92 5.91 9.00
C CYS A 212 10.16 5.24 10.37
N LYS A 213 9.14 5.25 11.23
CA LYS A 213 9.26 4.76 12.61
C LYS A 213 9.44 3.24 12.68
N ALA A 214 8.65 2.53 11.89
CA ALA A 214 8.73 1.08 11.76
C ALA A 214 8.18 0.63 10.40
N ALA A 215 8.73 -0.44 9.84
CA ALA A 215 8.19 -1.01 8.61
C ALA A 215 8.45 -2.51 8.50
N ALA A 216 7.60 -3.20 7.75
CA ALA A 216 7.82 -4.55 7.27
C ALA A 216 7.75 -4.54 5.74
N ILE A 217 8.82 -4.98 5.08
CA ILE A 217 8.92 -5.03 3.62
C ILE A 217 9.14 -6.48 3.23
N PHE A 218 8.29 -7.03 2.36
CA PHE A 218 8.31 -8.46 2.08
C PHE A 218 8.03 -8.82 0.62
N HIS A 219 8.44 -10.04 0.27
CA HIS A 219 8.18 -10.68 -1.01
C HIS A 219 8.24 -12.20 -0.82
N SER A 220 7.27 -12.92 -1.35
CA SER A 220 7.21 -14.38 -1.26
C SER A 220 7.95 -15.06 -2.41
N ASP A 221 8.54 -16.22 -2.14
CA ASP A 221 9.33 -16.99 -3.12
C ASP A 221 8.50 -17.48 -4.32
N ASP A 222 7.16 -17.55 -4.19
CA ASP A 222 6.23 -17.82 -5.31
C ASP A 222 5.88 -16.59 -6.13
N GLY A 223 6.53 -15.44 -5.84
CA GLY A 223 6.41 -14.19 -6.56
C GLY A 223 5.25 -13.30 -6.12
N LEU A 224 4.58 -13.58 -4.98
CA LEU A 224 3.57 -12.69 -4.43
C LEU A 224 4.23 -11.48 -3.76
N ASP A 225 3.59 -10.32 -3.92
CA ASP A 225 3.78 -9.13 -3.09
C ASP A 225 2.86 -9.16 -1.84
N GLU A 226 2.56 -10.36 -1.37
CA GLU A 226 1.86 -10.68 -0.13
C GLU A 226 2.61 -11.84 0.55
N ILE A 227 2.40 -12.04 1.85
CA ILE A 227 2.94 -13.20 2.57
C ILE A 227 2.10 -14.41 2.19
N SER A 228 2.75 -15.40 1.58
CA SER A 228 2.10 -16.58 1.04
C SER A 228 1.97 -17.69 2.08
N PHE A 229 0.86 -18.41 2.05
CA PHE A 229 0.76 -19.67 2.77
C PHE A 229 1.30 -20.88 1.98
N SER A 230 1.70 -20.68 0.72
CA SER A 230 2.20 -21.75 -0.17
C SER A 230 3.74 -21.77 -0.27
N SER A 231 4.41 -20.69 0.09
CA SER A 231 5.87 -20.59 0.02
C SER A 231 6.42 -19.73 1.15
N LYS A 232 7.73 -19.81 1.36
CA LYS A 232 8.43 -18.91 2.27
C LYS A 232 8.37 -17.46 1.76
N THR A 233 8.46 -16.54 2.69
CA THR A 233 8.47 -15.10 2.43
C THR A 233 9.69 -14.48 3.06
N GLN A 234 10.47 -13.74 2.27
CA GLN A 234 11.58 -12.93 2.77
C GLN A 234 11.02 -11.60 3.26
N LEU A 235 11.44 -11.18 4.45
CA LEU A 235 11.00 -9.95 5.09
C LEU A 235 12.16 -9.19 5.67
N ILE A 236 12.16 -7.86 5.51
CA ILE A 236 12.99 -6.95 6.31
C ILE A 236 12.06 -6.14 7.21
N GLU A 237 12.38 -6.14 8.49
CA GLU A 237 11.76 -5.29 9.51
C GLU A 237 12.66 -4.07 9.76
N LEU A 238 12.10 -2.87 9.60
CA LEU A 238 12.71 -1.64 10.08
C LEU A 238 12.19 -1.36 11.50
N SER A 239 13.09 -1.38 12.47
CA SER A 239 12.78 -1.07 13.87
C SER A 239 13.93 -0.30 14.50
N LYS A 240 13.64 0.82 15.16
CA LYS A 240 14.65 1.69 15.81
C LYS A 240 15.83 2.05 14.89
N SER A 241 15.53 2.32 13.61
CA SER A 241 16.48 2.62 12.53
C SER A 241 17.41 1.44 12.13
N GLU A 242 17.17 0.25 12.63
CA GLU A 242 17.85 -0.98 12.24
C GLU A 242 17.01 -1.78 11.25
N LEU A 243 17.68 -2.48 10.34
CA LEU A 243 17.06 -3.39 9.38
C LEU A 243 17.35 -4.83 9.78
N ILE A 244 16.33 -5.56 10.15
CA ILE A 244 16.42 -6.95 10.61
C ILE A 244 15.80 -7.85 9.56
N THR A 245 16.55 -8.86 9.11
CA THR A 245 16.06 -9.82 8.11
C THR A 245 15.37 -10.99 8.80
N HIS A 246 14.21 -11.35 8.27
CA HIS A 246 13.42 -12.50 8.69
C HIS A 246 13.07 -13.37 7.47
N GLU A 247 12.83 -14.65 7.72
CA GLU A 247 12.18 -15.57 6.80
C GLU A 247 10.91 -16.07 7.47
N ILE A 248 9.77 -15.85 6.86
CA ILE A 248 8.48 -16.37 7.32
C ILE A 248 8.22 -17.70 6.59
N ASP A 249 8.23 -18.81 7.33
CA ASP A 249 7.83 -20.12 6.83
C ASP A 249 6.36 -20.38 7.22
N PRO A 250 5.45 -20.54 6.27
CA PRO A 250 4.03 -20.79 6.58
C PRO A 250 3.80 -22.03 7.44
N LYS A 251 4.76 -22.95 7.51
CA LYS A 251 4.69 -24.13 8.39
C LYS A 251 4.77 -23.81 9.89
N ALA A 252 5.26 -22.60 10.25
CA ALA A 252 5.26 -22.14 11.64
C ALA A 252 3.86 -21.77 12.14
N PHE A 253 2.90 -21.61 11.22
CA PHE A 253 1.52 -21.22 11.52
C PHE A 253 0.58 -22.42 11.32
N ASN A 254 -0.52 -22.43 12.05
CA ASN A 254 -1.52 -23.51 11.93
C ASN A 254 -2.43 -23.31 10.69
N ILE A 255 -1.81 -23.20 9.52
CA ILE A 255 -2.48 -22.98 8.23
C ILE A 255 -2.86 -24.30 7.60
N LYS A 256 -4.11 -24.41 7.15
CA LYS A 256 -4.67 -25.60 6.50
C LYS A 256 -4.77 -25.45 4.98
N SER A 257 -4.92 -24.23 4.49
CA SER A 257 -4.98 -23.92 3.05
C SER A 257 -3.64 -24.18 2.37
N LYS A 258 -3.69 -24.62 1.10
CA LYS A 258 -2.49 -24.97 0.32
C LYS A 258 -2.51 -24.40 -1.08
N ASN A 259 -3.68 -24.11 -1.63
CA ASN A 259 -3.84 -23.73 -3.04
C ASN A 259 -4.14 -22.23 -3.14
N LEU A 260 -3.21 -21.47 -3.69
CA LEU A 260 -3.42 -20.04 -3.96
C LEU A 260 -4.53 -19.79 -4.99
N SER A 261 -4.81 -20.75 -5.86
CA SER A 261 -5.92 -20.64 -6.82
C SER A 261 -7.29 -20.48 -6.17
N ASP A 262 -7.48 -20.91 -4.92
CA ASP A 262 -8.72 -20.71 -4.18
C ASP A 262 -9.01 -19.22 -3.93
N LEU A 263 -7.95 -18.40 -3.89
CA LEU A 263 -8.01 -16.94 -3.69
C LEU A 263 -8.29 -16.16 -4.96
N GLU A 264 -8.25 -16.80 -6.15
CA GLU A 264 -8.46 -16.11 -7.43
C GLU A 264 -9.86 -15.51 -7.51
N ILE A 265 -9.94 -14.36 -8.20
CA ILE A 265 -11.18 -13.60 -8.42
C ILE A 265 -11.40 -13.30 -9.88
N ASP A 266 -12.65 -13.13 -10.26
CA ASP A 266 -13.07 -12.76 -11.62
C ASP A 266 -13.40 -11.27 -11.75
N SER A 267 -13.79 -10.63 -10.66
CA SER A 267 -14.21 -9.21 -10.62
C SER A 267 -13.98 -8.59 -9.24
N PRO A 268 -14.06 -7.25 -9.11
CA PRO A 268 -14.06 -6.59 -7.81
C PRO A 268 -15.18 -7.08 -6.89
N GLN A 269 -16.39 -7.33 -7.41
CA GLN A 269 -17.53 -7.85 -6.67
C GLN A 269 -17.26 -9.25 -6.11
N ASP A 270 -16.57 -10.09 -6.89
CA ASP A 270 -16.16 -11.42 -6.42
C ASP A 270 -15.13 -11.32 -5.29
N SER A 271 -14.21 -10.33 -5.36
CA SER A 271 -13.29 -10.05 -4.26
C SER A 271 -14.03 -9.62 -2.99
N VAL A 272 -14.99 -8.70 -3.10
CA VAL A 272 -15.80 -8.27 -1.95
C VAL A 272 -16.52 -9.45 -1.32
N ARG A 273 -17.18 -10.28 -2.13
CA ARG A 273 -17.88 -11.46 -1.64
C ARG A 273 -16.94 -12.42 -0.88
N LYS A 274 -15.79 -12.79 -1.48
CA LYS A 274 -14.83 -13.70 -0.85
C LYS A 274 -14.23 -13.13 0.43
N VAL A 275 -14.03 -11.80 0.51
CA VAL A 275 -13.55 -11.14 1.72
C VAL A 275 -14.61 -11.17 2.82
N ILE A 276 -15.89 -10.88 2.50
CA ILE A 276 -16.99 -11.01 3.45
C ILE A 276 -17.11 -12.45 3.93
N ASP A 277 -17.09 -13.44 3.01
CA ASP A 277 -17.10 -14.87 3.35
C ASP A 277 -15.92 -15.25 4.29
N SER A 278 -14.75 -14.62 4.12
CA SER A 278 -13.60 -14.81 5.01
C SER A 278 -13.88 -14.27 6.41
N PHE A 279 -14.44 -13.07 6.50
CA PHE A 279 -14.78 -12.41 7.77
C PHE A 279 -15.97 -13.09 8.49
N GLU A 280 -16.86 -13.72 7.74
CA GLU A 280 -17.95 -14.55 8.28
C GLU A 280 -17.52 -16.00 8.61
N ASN A 281 -16.22 -16.34 8.49
CA ASN A 281 -15.68 -17.70 8.70
C ASN A 281 -16.20 -18.77 7.69
N LYS A 282 -16.68 -18.36 6.53
CA LYS A 282 -17.19 -19.25 5.47
C LYS A 282 -16.12 -19.60 4.43
N PHE A 283 -15.05 -18.79 4.31
CA PHE A 283 -13.97 -18.98 3.33
C PHE A 283 -12.60 -19.01 4.02
N LEU A 284 -12.16 -20.22 4.39
CA LEU A 284 -10.93 -20.46 5.14
C LEU A 284 -9.66 -19.93 4.44
N PRO A 285 -9.42 -20.15 3.12
CA PRO A 285 -8.20 -19.63 2.47
C PRO A 285 -8.07 -18.10 2.57
N GLY A 286 -9.17 -17.37 2.43
CA GLY A 286 -9.20 -15.94 2.59
C GLY A 286 -8.90 -15.49 4.02
N LYS A 287 -9.50 -16.16 5.00
CA LYS A 287 -9.22 -15.90 6.42
C LYS A 287 -7.74 -16.09 6.76
N GLU A 288 -7.15 -17.21 6.32
CA GLU A 288 -5.75 -17.55 6.63
C GLU A 288 -4.77 -16.59 5.95
N ILE A 289 -4.97 -16.22 4.66
CA ILE A 289 -4.07 -15.29 3.97
C ILE A 289 -4.15 -13.88 4.56
N ILE A 290 -5.35 -13.41 4.94
CA ILE A 290 -5.54 -12.10 5.57
C ILE A 290 -4.86 -12.09 6.94
N SER A 291 -5.05 -13.12 7.76
CA SER A 291 -4.40 -13.21 9.08
C SER A 291 -2.88 -13.22 8.96
N LEU A 292 -2.34 -13.98 8.00
CA LEU A 292 -0.91 -14.07 7.77
C LEU A 292 -0.30 -12.73 7.36
N ASN A 293 -1.00 -11.95 6.53
CA ASN A 293 -0.54 -10.63 6.09
C ASN A 293 -0.78 -9.53 7.13
N ALA A 294 -1.70 -9.71 8.07
CA ALA A 294 -1.87 -8.81 9.22
C ALA A 294 -0.77 -8.97 10.27
N ALA A 295 -0.18 -10.15 10.40
CA ALA A 295 0.79 -10.49 11.44
C ALA A 295 1.99 -9.53 11.51
N PRO A 296 2.74 -9.23 10.43
CA PRO A 296 3.85 -8.30 10.51
C PRO A 296 3.40 -6.88 10.82
N ALA A 297 2.24 -6.44 10.31
CA ALA A 297 1.70 -5.12 10.59
C ALA A 297 1.37 -4.94 12.10
N LEU A 298 0.81 -5.96 12.74
CA LEU A 298 0.55 -5.99 14.18
C LEU A 298 1.85 -5.95 14.98
N LYS A 299 2.86 -6.73 14.57
CA LYS A 299 4.18 -6.77 15.23
C LYS A 299 4.89 -5.42 15.16
N ILE A 300 5.05 -4.84 13.97
CA ILE A 300 5.77 -3.55 13.82
C ILE A 300 5.02 -2.38 14.46
N SER A 301 3.71 -2.53 14.70
CA SER A 301 2.89 -1.57 15.46
C SER A 301 2.97 -1.78 16.98
N SER A 302 3.74 -2.77 17.44
CA SER A 302 3.91 -3.13 18.86
C SER A 302 2.60 -3.57 19.54
N VAL A 303 1.69 -4.17 18.80
CA VAL A 303 0.47 -4.79 19.34
C VAL A 303 0.79 -6.20 19.89
N VAL A 304 1.74 -6.88 19.25
CA VAL A 304 2.26 -8.20 19.62
C VAL A 304 3.78 -8.21 19.51
N ASP A 305 4.43 -9.21 20.11
CA ASP A 305 5.89 -9.31 20.15
C ASP A 305 6.51 -10.10 18.98
N ASN A 306 5.75 -11.02 18.37
CA ASN A 306 6.23 -11.89 17.28
C ASN A 306 5.17 -12.06 16.19
N PHE A 307 5.53 -12.73 15.09
CA PHE A 307 4.64 -12.91 13.94
C PHE A 307 3.55 -13.95 14.21
N GLU A 308 3.86 -14.96 14.99
CA GLU A 308 2.93 -16.04 15.36
C GLU A 308 1.78 -15.49 16.19
N ASP A 309 2.06 -14.72 17.24
CA ASP A 309 1.03 -14.04 18.05
C ASP A 309 0.23 -13.05 17.18
N GLY A 310 0.89 -12.42 16.20
CA GLY A 310 0.21 -11.53 15.24
C GLY A 310 -0.78 -12.26 14.35
N TYR A 311 -0.41 -13.45 13.87
CA TYR A 311 -1.31 -14.32 13.10
C TYR A 311 -2.51 -14.78 13.95
N ASP A 312 -2.24 -15.26 15.16
CA ASP A 312 -3.28 -15.78 16.06
C ASP A 312 -4.26 -14.66 16.45
N LEU A 313 -3.78 -13.47 16.78
CA LEU A 313 -4.63 -12.32 17.07
C LEU A 313 -5.49 -11.93 15.85
N ALA A 314 -4.90 -11.84 14.66
CA ALA A 314 -5.64 -11.51 13.44
C ALA A 314 -6.70 -12.57 13.13
N TYR A 315 -6.36 -13.85 13.29
CA TYR A 315 -7.28 -14.96 13.11
C TYR A 315 -8.45 -14.92 14.12
N GLU A 316 -8.19 -14.53 15.37
CA GLU A 316 -9.21 -14.33 16.40
C GLU A 316 -10.13 -13.14 16.07
N LEU A 317 -9.56 -11.97 15.66
CA LEU A 317 -10.33 -10.80 15.29
C LEU A 317 -11.30 -11.08 14.13
N ILE A 318 -10.89 -11.92 13.18
CA ILE A 318 -11.77 -12.39 12.11
C ILE A 318 -12.80 -13.39 12.68
N SER A 319 -12.35 -14.39 13.48
CA SER A 319 -13.23 -15.42 14.03
C SER A 319 -14.35 -14.88 14.91
N SER A 320 -14.06 -13.82 15.66
CA SER A 320 -15.02 -13.18 16.57
C SER A 320 -15.96 -12.20 15.88
N GLY A 321 -15.80 -11.95 14.56
CA GLY A 321 -16.61 -11.01 13.79
C GLY A 321 -16.17 -9.55 13.88
N LYS A 322 -15.15 -9.22 14.68
CA LYS A 322 -14.67 -7.83 14.85
C LYS A 322 -14.16 -7.19 13.55
N ALA A 323 -13.52 -8.00 12.67
CA ALA A 323 -13.07 -7.52 11.36
C ALA A 323 -14.26 -7.20 10.43
N LEU A 324 -15.33 -8.02 10.48
CA LEU A 324 -16.57 -7.78 9.74
C LEU A 324 -17.27 -6.53 10.26
N GLU A 325 -17.37 -6.35 11.58
CA GLU A 325 -17.92 -5.15 12.20
C GLU A 325 -17.23 -3.88 11.70
N LYS A 326 -15.87 -3.88 11.63
CA LYS A 326 -15.10 -2.75 11.08
C LYS A 326 -15.36 -2.52 9.59
N PHE A 327 -15.54 -3.58 8.82
CA PHE A 327 -15.93 -3.47 7.42
C PHE A 327 -17.31 -2.81 7.28
N ASP A 328 -18.30 -3.26 8.03
CA ASP A 328 -19.66 -2.73 8.00
C ASP A 328 -19.71 -1.27 8.51
N GLU A 329 -19.02 -0.95 9.62
CA GLU A 329 -18.88 0.42 10.12
C GLU A 329 -18.29 1.36 9.06
N PHE A 330 -17.25 0.91 8.35
CA PHE A 330 -16.58 1.73 7.35
C PHE A 330 -17.49 2.00 6.14
N ILE A 331 -18.20 0.99 5.65
CA ILE A 331 -19.15 1.15 4.55
C ILE A 331 -20.31 2.06 4.96
N ASN A 332 -20.91 1.84 6.14
CA ASN A 332 -22.04 2.61 6.62
C ASN A 332 -21.66 4.08 6.93
N CYS A 333 -20.47 4.32 7.50
CA CYS A 333 -20.01 5.69 7.78
C CYS A 333 -19.93 6.55 6.51
N LEU A 334 -19.56 5.96 5.39
CA LEU A 334 -19.42 6.67 4.12
C LEU A 334 -20.73 6.75 3.33
N LEU A 335 -21.69 5.84 3.56
CA LEU A 335 -23.02 5.88 2.93
C LEU A 335 -23.94 6.97 3.55
N TYR A 336 -23.96 7.10 4.88
CA TYR A 336 -24.85 8.05 5.57
C TYR A 336 -24.41 9.51 5.43
N THR A 337 -23.19 9.78 5.02
CA THR A 337 -22.70 11.15 4.79
C THR A 337 -23.13 11.72 3.44
N THR A 338 -23.48 10.88 2.47
CA THR A 338 -24.02 11.34 1.17
C THR A 338 -25.44 11.87 1.30
N ASP A 339 -26.28 11.30 2.17
CA ASP A 339 -27.66 11.75 2.38
C ASP A 339 -27.74 13.08 3.15
N ALA A 340 -26.82 13.34 4.09
CA ALA A 340 -26.76 14.58 4.84
C ALA A 340 -26.28 15.79 4.00
N ALA A 341 -25.41 15.57 3.00
CA ALA A 341 -24.95 16.63 2.12
C ALA A 341 -26.02 17.05 1.08
N ASP A 342 -26.93 16.14 0.72
CA ASP A 342 -28.07 16.44 -0.16
C ASP A 342 -29.22 17.15 0.57
N GLU A 343 -29.32 17.03 1.90
CA GLU A 343 -30.32 17.78 2.70
C GLU A 343 -29.92 19.26 2.90
N ASP A 344 -28.64 19.57 3.05
CA ASP A 344 -28.14 20.96 3.16
C ASP A 344 -28.24 21.75 1.84
N LEU A 345 -28.40 21.07 0.70
CA LEU A 345 -28.65 21.72 -0.61
C LEU A 345 -30.14 21.96 -0.92
N ARG A 346 -31.07 21.57 -0.02
CA ARG A 346 -32.52 21.72 -0.22
C ARG A 346 -33.16 22.84 0.61
N VAL A 347 -32.34 23.64 1.30
CA VAL A 347 -32.82 24.81 2.04
C VAL A 347 -32.24 26.05 1.36
N ASP A 348 -32.90 26.50 0.29
CA ASP A 348 -33.23 27.90 -0.03
C ASP A 348 -34.15 27.97 -1.26
#